data_88a4bbfc37a8b102821278d039649ad8
#
_entry.id   88a4bbfc37a8b102821278d039649ad8
#
_cell.length_a   1.000
_cell.length_b   1.000
_cell.length_c   1.000
_cell.angle_alpha   90.00
_cell.angle_beta   90.00
_cell.angle_gamma   90.00
#
_symmetry.space_group_name_H-M   'P 1'
#
loop_
_entity.id
_entity.type
_entity.pdbx_description
1 polymer ?
#
loop_
_entity_poly.entity_id
_entity_poly.type
_entity_poly.pdbx_seq_one_letter_code
_entity_poly.pdbx_strand_id
1 'polypeptide(L)'
;MIPIRNRKKTLKVTVEEMRNFAFSYVEKYAPSKQQLKTYLLKKYLKTSVPNVKKQDVTNLIDIVLSDLEKNKFINDKFYSESKAKSMIQRGNSINKIRSYLLGKGIRETFIE
;
A
#
# COMPACT_ATOMS: atom_id res chain seq x y z
N MET A 1 33.92 -4.22 -12.51
CA MET A 1 33.36 -3.95 -12.36
C MET A 1 32.79 -3.51 -11.75
N ILE A 2 32.19 -3.34 -11.63
CA ILE A 2 31.50 -2.92 -11.32
C ILE A 2 30.84 -2.84 -10.70
N PRO A 3 30.56 -2.67 -10.36
CA PRO A 3 29.84 -2.59 -9.72
C PRO A 3 28.90 -2.21 -9.48
N ILE A 4 28.36 -2.19 -9.60
CA ILE A 4 27.40 -1.89 -9.61
C ILE A 4 26.85 -1.79 -8.65
N ARG A 5 26.86 -1.60 -8.06
CA ARG A 5 26.49 -1.65 -7.25
C ARG A 5 25.87 -0.91 -6.75
N ASN A 6 25.59 -0.47 -6.53
CA ASN A 6 25.05 0.29 -5.97
C ASN A 6 24.32 1.07 -6.49
N ARG A 7 24.14 1.09 -7.28
CA ARG A 7 23.43 1.76 -7.86
C ARG A 7 22.13 1.53 -7.74
N LYS A 8 21.29 2.31 -7.97
CA LYS A 8 19.95 2.12 -7.97
C LYS A 8 19.64 1.04 -8.83
N LYS A 9 19.06 -0.02 -8.36
CA LYS A 9 18.63 -1.05 -9.19
C LYS A 9 17.36 -0.69 -9.83
N THR A 10 17.19 -1.04 -11.07
CA THR A 10 15.92 -0.93 -11.76
C THR A 10 15.05 -2.07 -11.31
N LEU A 11 13.85 -1.78 -10.88
CA LEU A 11 12.93 -2.81 -10.42
C LEU A 11 12.34 -3.56 -11.60
N LYS A 12 12.20 -4.86 -11.44
CA LYS A 12 11.52 -5.66 -12.45
C LYS A 12 10.03 -5.47 -12.27
N VAL A 13 9.34 -5.26 -13.39
CA VAL A 13 7.91 -5.05 -13.35
C VAL A 13 7.21 -6.38 -13.54
N THR A 14 7.23 -7.21 -12.52
CA THR A 14 6.57 -8.51 -12.53
C THR A 14 5.70 -8.63 -11.30
N VAL A 15 4.68 -9.48 -11.40
CA VAL A 15 3.77 -9.71 -10.28
C VAL A 15 4.52 -10.26 -9.08
N GLU A 16 5.43 -11.18 -9.32
CA GLU A 16 6.17 -11.82 -8.23
C GLU A 16 7.01 -10.85 -7.43
N GLU A 17 7.78 -10.05 -8.11
CA GLU A 17 8.63 -9.11 -7.40
C GLU A 17 7.81 -8.03 -6.71
N MET A 18 6.77 -7.55 -7.38
CA MET A 18 5.91 -6.55 -6.79
C MET A 18 5.20 -7.10 -5.54
N ARG A 19 4.78 -8.36 -5.60
CA ARG A 19 4.15 -9.00 -4.45
C ARG A 19 5.13 -9.08 -3.28
N ASN A 20 6.39 -9.39 -3.55
CA ASN A 20 7.40 -9.46 -2.49
C ASN A 20 7.59 -8.12 -1.81
N PHE A 21 7.66 -7.04 -2.57
CA PHE A 21 7.78 -5.71 -2.00
C PHE A 21 6.53 -5.35 -1.20
N ALA A 22 5.37 -5.68 -1.75
CA ALA A 22 4.12 -5.37 -1.08
C ALA A 22 4.00 -6.13 0.24
N PHE A 23 4.35 -7.39 0.23
CA PHE A 23 4.26 -8.22 1.41
C PHE A 23 5.20 -7.72 2.51
N SER A 24 6.42 -7.34 2.14
CA SER A 24 7.36 -6.77 3.10
C SER A 24 6.82 -5.50 3.74
N TYR A 25 6.17 -4.66 2.94
CA TYR A 25 5.60 -3.42 3.44
C TYR A 25 4.44 -3.71 4.39
N VAL A 26 3.60 -4.69 4.02
CA VAL A 26 2.48 -5.08 4.87
C VAL A 26 2.96 -5.59 6.23
N GLU A 27 3.98 -6.42 6.21
CA GLU A 27 4.52 -6.95 7.46
C GLU A 27 5.06 -5.86 8.37
N LYS A 28 5.67 -4.86 7.76
CA LYS A 28 6.33 -3.82 8.55
C LYS A 28 5.38 -2.74 9.04
N TYR A 29 4.42 -2.37 8.22
CA TYR A 29 3.59 -1.20 8.51
C TYR A 29 2.10 -1.46 8.67
N ALA A 30 1.64 -2.64 8.34
CA ALA A 30 0.21 -2.98 8.39
C ALA A 30 -0.66 -1.88 7.77
N PRO A 31 -0.43 -1.54 6.51
CA PRO A 31 -1.09 -0.40 5.87
C PRO A 31 -2.53 -0.71 5.45
N SER A 32 -3.27 0.37 5.13
CA SER A 32 -4.54 0.19 4.45
C SER A 32 -4.25 -0.16 2.99
N LYS A 33 -5.27 -0.60 2.27
CA LYS A 33 -5.12 -0.93 0.85
C LYS A 33 -4.64 0.29 0.07
N GLN A 34 -5.22 1.46 0.36
CA GLN A 34 -4.85 2.69 -0.34
C GLN A 34 -3.40 3.08 -0.06
N GLN A 35 -2.96 2.94 1.17
CA GLN A 35 -1.58 3.24 1.51
C GLN A 35 -0.61 2.34 0.77
N LEU A 36 -0.93 1.05 0.67
CA LEU A 36 -0.09 0.12 -0.04
C LEU A 36 -0.03 0.45 -1.53
N LYS A 37 -1.18 0.81 -2.10
CA LYS A 37 -1.23 1.20 -3.51
C LYS A 37 -0.35 2.41 -3.76
N THR A 38 -0.43 3.41 -2.91
CA THR A 38 0.38 4.62 -3.05
C THR A 38 1.87 4.29 -2.95
N TYR A 39 2.22 3.43 -2.00
CA TYR A 39 3.60 3.03 -1.85
C TYR A 39 4.14 2.34 -3.11
N LEU A 40 3.37 1.41 -3.65
CA LEU A 40 3.80 0.68 -4.84
C LEU A 40 3.88 1.59 -6.06
N LEU A 41 2.92 2.51 -6.20
CA LEU A 41 2.96 3.45 -7.31
C LEU A 41 4.22 4.31 -7.25
N LYS A 42 4.51 4.88 -6.09
CA LYS A 42 5.69 5.71 -5.95
C LYS A 42 6.96 4.93 -6.23
N LYS A 43 7.03 3.73 -5.69
CA LYS A 43 8.22 2.92 -5.85
C LYS A 43 8.47 2.55 -7.31
N TYR A 44 7.44 2.09 -7.99
CA TYR A 44 7.61 1.59 -9.35
C TYR A 44 7.69 2.69 -10.40
N LEU A 45 6.94 3.76 -10.24
CA LEU A 45 7.02 4.86 -11.19
C LEU A 45 8.32 5.60 -11.10
N LYS A 46 8.96 5.55 -9.94
CA LYS A 46 10.19 6.25 -9.74
C LYS A 46 11.42 5.47 -10.19
N THR A 47 11.37 4.15 -10.06
CA THR A 47 12.57 3.33 -10.26
C THR A 47 12.43 2.23 -11.32
N SER A 48 11.30 2.13 -11.99
CA SER A 48 11.12 1.09 -12.99
C SER A 48 11.86 1.45 -14.29
N VAL A 49 11.95 0.45 -15.17
CA VAL A 49 12.61 0.67 -16.46
C VAL A 49 11.87 1.72 -17.27
N PRO A 50 12.61 2.47 -18.08
CA PRO A 50 12.03 3.59 -18.82
C PRO A 50 10.89 3.24 -19.77
N ASN A 51 10.88 2.05 -20.33
CA ASN A 51 9.86 1.69 -21.31
C ASN A 51 8.56 1.17 -20.73
N VAL A 52 8.45 1.09 -19.43
CA VAL A 52 7.25 0.57 -18.80
C VAL A 52 6.21 1.66 -18.68
N LYS A 53 5.01 1.38 -19.14
CA LYS A 53 3.92 2.35 -19.09
C LYS A 53 3.28 2.38 -17.72
N LYS A 54 2.84 3.57 -17.33
CA LYS A 54 2.17 3.74 -16.06
C LYS A 54 0.95 2.82 -15.94
N GLN A 55 0.22 2.67 -17.03
CA GLN A 55 -0.98 1.83 -17.03
C GLN A 55 -0.63 0.38 -16.71
N ASP A 56 0.47 -0.12 -17.26
CA ASP A 56 0.90 -1.49 -17.00
C ASP A 56 1.28 -1.68 -15.55
N VAL A 57 1.96 -0.70 -14.98
CA VAL A 57 2.33 -0.75 -13.57
C VAL A 57 1.07 -0.75 -12.70
N THR A 58 0.13 0.12 -13.03
CA THR A 58 -1.12 0.20 -12.27
C THR A 58 -1.89 -1.11 -12.32
N ASN A 59 -1.94 -1.74 -13.49
CA ASN A 59 -2.63 -3.01 -13.63
C ASN A 59 -2.01 -4.09 -12.76
N LEU A 60 -0.68 -4.14 -12.72
CA LEU A 60 0.00 -5.13 -11.89
C LEU A 60 -0.25 -4.84 -10.40
N ILE A 61 -0.24 -3.58 -10.03
CA ILE A 61 -0.52 -3.20 -8.65
C ILE A 61 -1.91 -3.67 -8.24
N ASP A 62 -2.89 -3.47 -9.12
CA ASP A 62 -4.25 -3.91 -8.82
C ASP A 62 -4.33 -5.42 -8.63
N ILE A 63 -3.60 -6.17 -9.43
CA ILE A 63 -3.55 -7.62 -9.30
C ILE A 63 -2.96 -8.03 -7.95
N VAL A 64 -1.86 -7.40 -7.57
CA VAL A 64 -1.19 -7.72 -6.32
C VAL A 64 -2.06 -7.34 -5.13
N LEU A 65 -2.69 -6.17 -5.18
CA LEU A 65 -3.56 -5.73 -4.09
C LEU A 65 -4.74 -6.67 -3.92
N SER A 66 -5.34 -7.07 -5.04
CA SER A 66 -6.47 -7.98 -5.01
C SER A 66 -6.08 -9.31 -4.38
N ASP A 67 -4.91 -9.82 -4.75
CA ASP A 67 -4.41 -11.07 -4.23
C ASP A 67 -4.16 -11.00 -2.72
N LEU A 68 -3.52 -9.92 -2.27
CA LEU A 68 -3.24 -9.75 -0.85
C LEU A 68 -4.52 -9.57 -0.04
N GLU A 69 -5.49 -8.87 -0.60
CA GLU A 69 -6.76 -8.68 0.07
C GLU A 69 -7.52 -9.99 0.18
N LYS A 70 -7.50 -10.76 -0.90
CA LYS A 70 -8.18 -12.04 -0.93
C LYS A 70 -7.62 -13.01 0.11
N ASN A 71 -6.33 -12.95 0.32
CA ASN A 71 -5.66 -13.80 1.31
C ASN A 71 -5.58 -13.14 2.68
N LYS A 72 -6.27 -12.02 2.84
CA LYS A 72 -6.40 -11.32 4.11
C LYS A 72 -5.11 -10.75 4.69
N PHE A 73 -4.14 -10.49 3.84
CA PHE A 73 -2.92 -9.81 4.28
C PHE A 73 -3.14 -8.31 4.41
N ILE A 74 -4.13 -7.75 3.69
CA ILE A 74 -4.59 -6.40 3.92
C ILE A 74 -6.07 -6.46 4.25
N ASN A 75 -6.47 -5.67 5.23
CA ASN A 75 -7.83 -5.71 5.72
C ASN A 75 -8.20 -4.32 6.21
N ASP A 76 -8.93 -3.59 5.39
CA ASP A 76 -9.29 -2.22 5.71
C ASP A 76 -10.22 -2.12 6.93
N LYS A 77 -11.05 -3.12 7.15
CA LYS A 77 -11.89 -3.14 8.32
C LYS A 77 -11.06 -3.21 9.59
N PHE A 78 -10.09 -4.12 9.62
CA PHE A 78 -9.20 -4.25 10.77
C PHE A 78 -8.37 -2.99 10.95
N TYR A 79 -7.88 -2.44 9.84
CA TYR A 79 -7.09 -1.20 9.88
C TYR A 79 -7.91 -0.07 10.50
N SER A 80 -9.16 0.11 10.04
CA SER A 80 -9.99 1.19 10.54
C SER A 80 -10.32 1.01 12.01
N GLU A 81 -10.60 -0.20 12.44
CA GLU A 81 -10.89 -0.48 13.84
C GLU A 81 -9.70 -0.19 14.74
N SER A 82 -8.52 -0.63 14.32
CA SER A 82 -7.31 -0.41 15.08
C SER A 82 -6.96 1.06 15.19
N LYS A 83 -7.07 1.78 14.08
CA LYS A 83 -6.75 3.20 14.08
C LYS A 83 -7.76 4.01 14.88
N ALA A 84 -9.04 3.68 14.71
CA ALA A 84 -10.09 4.38 15.47
C ALA A 84 -9.86 4.21 16.96
N LYS A 85 -9.57 2.98 17.39
CA LYS A 85 -9.33 2.70 18.80
C LYS A 85 -8.15 3.51 19.32
N SER A 86 -7.06 3.54 18.56
CA SER A 86 -5.87 4.28 18.94
C SER A 86 -6.17 5.78 19.04
N MET A 87 -6.92 6.32 18.09
CA MET A 87 -7.23 7.75 18.07
C MET A 87 -8.19 8.13 19.20
N ILE A 88 -9.14 7.25 19.52
CA ILE A 88 -10.02 7.47 20.65
C ILE A 88 -9.21 7.56 21.94
N GLN A 89 -8.27 6.65 22.10
CA GLN A 89 -7.42 6.66 23.30
C GLN A 89 -6.59 7.93 23.41
N ARG A 90 -6.31 8.57 22.29
CA ARG A 90 -5.56 9.83 22.30
C ARG A 90 -6.47 11.04 22.40
N GLY A 91 -7.78 10.83 22.54
CA GLY A 91 -8.70 11.93 22.74
C GLY A 91 -9.22 12.61 21.49
N ASN A 92 -9.07 11.99 20.32
CA ASN A 92 -9.57 12.59 19.09
C ASN A 92 -11.07 12.45 18.99
N SER A 93 -11.71 13.45 18.37
CA SER A 93 -13.17 13.43 18.18
C SER A 93 -13.54 12.42 17.10
N ILE A 94 -14.79 12.00 17.10
CA ILE A 94 -15.30 11.08 16.10
C ILE A 94 -15.18 11.67 14.71
N ASN A 95 -15.47 12.96 14.56
CA ASN A 95 -15.35 13.60 13.24
C ASN A 95 -13.91 13.59 12.73
N LYS A 96 -12.96 13.80 13.62
CA LYS A 96 -11.57 13.79 13.24
C LYS A 96 -11.12 12.40 12.82
N ILE A 97 -11.58 11.38 13.55
CA ILE A 97 -11.26 10.00 13.22
C ILE A 97 -11.83 9.64 11.86
N ARG A 98 -13.08 10.01 11.61
CA ARG A 98 -13.72 9.75 10.32
C ARG A 98 -12.95 10.42 9.19
N SER A 99 -12.59 11.68 9.35
CA SER A 99 -11.84 12.40 8.32
C SER A 99 -10.49 11.75 8.05
N TYR A 100 -9.82 11.33 9.12
CA TYR A 100 -8.53 10.69 8.97
C TYR A 100 -8.65 9.40 8.16
N LEU A 101 -9.62 8.56 8.49
CA LEU A 101 -9.79 7.29 7.81
C LEU A 101 -10.21 7.46 6.36
N LEU A 102 -11.09 8.42 6.08
CA LEU A 102 -11.48 8.71 4.71
C LEU A 102 -10.27 9.18 3.90
N GLY A 103 -9.41 9.98 4.52
CA GLY A 103 -8.19 10.44 3.87
C GLY A 103 -7.22 9.32 3.57
N LYS A 104 -7.32 8.19 4.29
CA LYS A 104 -6.49 7.03 4.03
C LYS A 104 -7.13 6.04 3.06
N GLY A 105 -8.25 6.42 2.47
CA GLY A 105 -8.91 5.59 1.48
C GLY A 105 -9.78 4.50 2.04
N ILE A 106 -10.14 4.59 3.31
CA ILE A 106 -11.03 3.59 3.92
C ILE A 106 -12.47 3.90 3.52
N ARG A 107 -13.17 2.88 3.07
CA ARG A 107 -14.56 3.07 2.68
C ARG A 107 -15.43 3.41 3.87
N GLU A 108 -16.42 4.26 3.64
CA GLU A 108 -17.28 4.71 4.70
C GLU A 108 -17.99 3.58 5.42
N THR A 109 -18.24 2.49 4.74
CA THR A 109 -18.91 1.35 5.37
C THR A 109 -18.10 0.75 6.51
N PHE A 110 -16.80 1.00 6.54
CA PHE A 110 -15.95 0.51 7.62
C PHE A 110 -15.71 1.56 8.70
N ILE A 111 -16.26 2.73 8.52
CA ILE A 111 -16.06 3.84 9.47
C ILE A 111 -17.36 4.06 10.23
N GLU A 112 -17.42 3.54 11.40
CA GLU A 112 -18.66 3.72 12.17
C GLU A 112 -18.39 4.31 13.51
#